data_287abf8a1126f9c93b3a2545f4288752
#
_entry.id   287abf8a1126f9c93b3a2545f4288752
#
_cell.length_a   1.000
_cell.length_b   1.000
_cell.length_c   1.000
_cell.angle_alpha   90.00
_cell.angle_beta   90.00
_cell.angle_gamma   90.00
#
_symmetry.space_group_name_H-M   'P 1'
#
loop_
_entity.id
_entity.type
_entity.pdbx_description
1 polymer ?
#
loop_
_entity_poly.entity_id
_entity_poly.type
_entity_poly.pdbx_seq_one_letter_code
_entity_poly.pdbx_strand_id
1 'polypeptide(L)'
;MEVVKIRIINEFKKDKKSQKNIYFSKKEISLILNEYSKNVAKGIWKDYAIDHNKNCASFSIFRNSFERPVLRIEKRKFSFGFEYCLQKSDKPIFTSKFISKVLGQIDKIPKLIAFW
;
A
#
# COMPACT_ATOMS: atom_id res chain seq x y z
N MET A 1 14.00 6.45 -10.24
CA MET A 1 13.75 6.61 -9.69
C MET A 1 13.82 5.98 -8.66
N GLU A 2 13.95 5.99 -8.04
CA GLU A 2 14.08 5.35 -7.17
C GLU A 2 13.79 5.72 -5.90
N VAL A 3 13.15 6.35 -5.61
CA VAL A 3 12.92 6.78 -4.42
C VAL A 3 12.12 5.88 -3.68
N VAL A 4 12.57 5.21 -2.77
CA VAL A 4 11.82 4.32 -2.05
C VAL A 4 11.87 4.77 -0.66
N LYS A 5 10.75 5.06 -0.06
CA LYS A 5 10.77 5.46 1.25
C LYS A 5 10.26 4.42 2.10
N ILE A 6 11.08 3.67 2.76
CA ILE A 6 10.63 2.61 3.63
C ILE A 6 10.86 3.04 5.03
N ARG A 7 9.82 3.16 5.78
CA ARG A 7 9.94 3.59 7.08
C ARG A 7 9.70 2.59 8.07
N ILE A 8 10.13 1.43 8.00
CA ILE A 8 9.87 0.42 8.98
C ILE A 8 11.05 0.18 9.83
N ILE A 9 12.17 0.74 9.51
CA ILE A 9 13.28 0.47 10.28
C ILE A 9 13.23 0.73 11.70
N ASN A 10 12.69 1.74 12.07
CA ASN A 10 12.69 2.07 13.41
C ASN A 10 11.90 1.25 14.28
N GLU A 11 10.93 0.64 13.76
CA GLU A 11 10.10 -0.07 14.58
C GLU A 11 10.67 -1.29 15.06
N PHE A 12 11.64 -1.80 14.45
CA PHE A 12 12.13 -3.00 14.90
C PHE A 12 12.67 -2.94 16.24
N LYS A 13 13.24 -1.99 16.62
CA LYS A 13 13.78 -2.02 17.81
C LYS A 13 12.97 -1.84 18.89
N LYS A 14 12.15 -1.18 18.98
CA LYS A 14 11.47 -0.97 20.09
C LYS A 14 10.44 -1.79 20.47
N ASP A 15 9.96 -2.39 19.98
CA ASP A 15 8.90 -3.00 20.31
C ASP A 15 8.97 -4.17 20.92
N LYS A 16 9.20 -4.35 21.86
CA LYS A 16 9.21 -5.45 22.39
C LYS A 16 8.04 -5.83 23.01
N LYS A 17 7.46 -5.39 23.71
CA LYS A 17 6.42 -5.85 24.33
C LYS A 17 5.20 -5.33 23.99
N SER A 18 4.96 -4.45 23.77
CA SER A 18 3.75 -3.94 23.69
C SER A 18 3.08 -4.25 22.53
N GLN A 19 2.34 -3.58 21.93
CA GLN A 19 1.66 -3.87 20.83
C GLN A 19 2.48 -4.03 19.72
N LYS A 20 2.33 -4.97 18.91
CA LYS A 20 3.12 -5.19 17.79
C LYS A 20 2.60 -4.46 16.63
N ASN A 21 3.46 -3.99 15.79
CA ASN A 21 3.03 -3.32 14.56
C ASN A 21 2.52 -4.34 13.57
N ILE A 22 1.74 -3.89 12.65
CA ILE A 22 1.23 -4.73 11.58
C ILE A 22 2.14 -4.53 10.41
N TYR A 23 2.58 -5.64 9.79
CA TYR A 23 3.47 -5.58 8.67
C TYR A 23 2.93 -6.31 7.47
N PHE A 24 3.30 -5.91 6.30
CA PHE A 24 3.03 -6.71 5.12
C PHE A 24 4.03 -7.87 5.16
N SER A 25 3.59 -9.04 4.76
CA SER A 25 4.49 -10.17 4.70
C SER A 25 5.35 -10.01 3.45
N LYS A 26 6.39 -10.82 3.31
CA LYS A 26 7.21 -10.75 2.16
C LYS A 26 6.43 -11.05 0.92
N LYS A 27 5.53 -11.99 0.97
CA LYS A 27 4.74 -12.35 -0.17
C LYS A 27 3.85 -11.20 -0.53
N GLU A 28 3.27 -10.53 0.44
CA GLU A 28 2.39 -9.41 0.17
C GLU A 28 3.16 -8.26 -0.49
N ILE A 29 4.35 -7.98 0.00
CA ILE A 29 5.14 -6.92 -0.57
C ILE A 29 5.49 -7.26 -2.02
N SER A 30 5.82 -8.51 -2.26
CA SER A 30 6.17 -8.95 -3.59
C SER A 30 5.02 -8.75 -4.55
N LEU A 31 3.82 -9.10 -4.12
CA LEU A 31 2.64 -8.96 -4.97
C LEU A 31 2.36 -7.48 -5.25
N ILE A 32 2.50 -6.65 -4.23
CA ILE A 32 2.24 -5.24 -4.40
C ILE A 32 3.28 -4.61 -5.32
N LEU A 33 4.54 -4.97 -5.14
CA LEU A 33 5.57 -4.39 -5.98
C LEU A 33 5.47 -4.84 -7.43
N ASN A 34 4.96 -6.03 -7.63
CA ASN A 34 4.76 -6.51 -8.96
C ASN A 34 3.74 -5.66 -9.65
N GLU A 35 2.65 -5.34 -8.97
CA GLU A 35 1.60 -4.52 -9.53
C GLU A 35 2.13 -3.09 -9.72
N TYR A 36 2.91 -2.61 -8.76
CA TYR A 36 3.47 -1.27 -8.84
C TYR A 36 4.37 -1.16 -10.07
N SER A 37 5.21 -2.13 -10.29
CA SER A 37 6.14 -2.11 -11.41
C SER A 37 5.46 -2.00 -12.75
N LYS A 38 4.36 -2.68 -12.89
CA LYS A 38 3.63 -2.62 -14.15
C LYS A 38 3.17 -1.22 -14.44
N ASN A 39 2.76 -0.52 -13.42
CA ASN A 39 2.21 0.82 -13.62
C ASN A 39 3.30 1.87 -13.72
N VAL A 40 4.45 1.63 -13.12
CA VAL A 40 5.56 2.54 -13.28
C VAL A 40 6.04 2.45 -14.73
N ALA A 41 6.07 1.25 -15.28
CA ALA A 41 6.49 1.07 -16.64
C ALA A 41 5.57 1.81 -17.60
N LYS A 42 4.31 2.02 -17.21
CA LYS A 42 3.40 2.75 -18.05
C LYS A 42 3.49 4.23 -17.79
N GLY A 43 4.34 4.66 -16.90
CA GLY A 43 4.48 6.07 -16.61
C GLY A 43 3.42 6.68 -15.73
N ILE A 44 2.62 5.85 -15.09
CA ILE A 44 1.54 6.37 -14.28
C ILE A 44 1.96 6.69 -12.87
N TRP A 45 2.75 5.84 -12.27
CA TRP A 45 3.14 6.03 -10.87
C TRP A 45 4.62 6.35 -10.79
N LYS A 46 5.01 7.18 -9.83
CA LYS A 46 6.38 7.57 -9.72
C LYS A 46 7.07 7.29 -8.43
N ASP A 47 6.36 7.06 -7.37
CA ASP A 47 6.99 6.88 -6.08
C ASP A 47 6.08 6.11 -5.16
N TYR A 48 6.63 5.52 -4.12
CA TYR A 48 5.80 4.87 -3.13
C TYR A 48 6.44 4.98 -1.76
N ALA A 49 5.67 4.72 -0.74
CA ALA A 49 6.15 4.72 0.63
C ALA A 49 5.47 3.59 1.38
N ILE A 50 6.20 2.91 2.23
CA ILE A 50 5.63 1.86 3.04
C ILE A 50 5.71 2.28 4.50
N ASP A 51 4.62 2.10 5.22
CA ASP A 51 4.58 2.48 6.59
C ASP A 51 3.96 1.37 7.40
N HIS A 52 4.45 1.12 8.59
CA HIS A 52 3.90 0.08 9.45
C HIS A 52 3.69 0.67 10.83
N ASN A 53 2.52 0.44 11.39
CA ASN A 53 2.29 0.90 12.76
C ASN A 53 1.34 -0.08 13.44
N LYS A 54 0.86 0.25 14.62
CA LYS A 54 0.02 -0.66 15.34
C LYS A 54 -1.31 -0.83 14.73
N ASN A 55 -1.78 0.11 13.98
CA ASN A 55 -3.12 0.04 13.44
C ASN A 55 -3.17 -0.58 12.05
N CYS A 56 -2.16 -0.37 11.27
CA CYS A 56 -2.20 -0.91 9.92
C CYS A 56 -0.83 -0.86 9.26
N ALA A 57 -0.69 -1.57 8.17
CA ALA A 57 0.44 -1.46 7.29
C ALA A 57 -0.09 -0.77 6.06
N SER A 58 0.64 0.14 5.48
CA SER A 58 0.15 0.82 4.30
C SER A 58 1.21 0.97 3.23
N PHE A 59 0.78 0.93 2.00
CA PHE A 59 1.63 1.11 0.84
C PHE A 59 1.00 2.26 0.08
N SER A 60 1.65 3.40 0.07
CA SER A 60 1.10 4.59 -0.56
C SER A 60 1.76 4.81 -1.89
N ILE A 61 0.99 5.15 -2.90
CA ILE A 61 1.48 5.33 -4.25
C ILE A 61 1.27 6.75 -4.66
N PHE A 62 2.31 7.35 -5.23
CA PHE A 62 2.28 8.76 -5.58
C PHE A 62 2.49 8.97 -7.05
N ARG A 63 1.81 9.96 -7.57
CA ARG A 63 2.02 10.34 -8.94
C ARG A 63 3.20 11.29 -8.98
N ASN A 64 3.35 12.09 -7.96
CA ASN A 64 4.48 12.97 -7.82
C ASN A 64 4.99 12.88 -6.42
N SER A 65 6.26 13.10 -6.22
CA SER A 65 6.84 12.94 -4.91
C SER A 65 6.33 13.91 -3.88
N PHE A 66 5.82 15.03 -4.29
CA PHE A 66 5.39 16.00 -3.32
C PHE A 66 3.90 16.08 -3.13
N GLU A 67 3.18 15.17 -3.70
CA GLU A 67 1.74 15.25 -3.58
C GLU A 67 1.23 14.27 -2.57
N ARG A 68 -0.04 14.29 -2.31
CA ARG A 68 -0.62 13.29 -1.49
C ARG A 68 -0.70 12.05 -2.28
N PRO A 69 -0.77 10.91 -1.65
CA PRO A 69 -0.85 9.64 -2.37
C PRO A 69 -2.12 9.59 -3.19
N VAL A 70 -2.05 9.04 -4.38
CA VAL A 70 -3.24 8.86 -5.19
C VAL A 70 -3.91 7.55 -4.86
N LEU A 71 -3.14 6.54 -4.48
CA LEU A 71 -3.70 5.28 -4.06
C LEU A 71 -3.00 4.82 -2.81
N ARG A 72 -3.70 4.07 -1.99
CA ARG A 72 -3.09 3.50 -0.81
C ARG A 72 -3.69 2.13 -0.58
N ILE A 73 -2.86 1.15 -0.28
CA ILE A 73 -3.31 -0.17 0.06
C ILE A 73 -3.03 -0.34 1.54
N GLU A 74 -4.04 -0.62 2.32
CA GLU A 74 -3.87 -0.80 3.75
C GLU A 74 -4.18 -2.22 4.18
N LYS A 75 -3.41 -2.73 5.12
CA LYS A 75 -3.67 -4.02 5.70
C LYS A 75 -4.03 -3.73 7.15
N ARG A 76 -5.22 -4.13 7.57
CA ARG A 76 -5.69 -3.86 8.91
C ARG A 76 -6.03 -5.15 9.61
N LYS A 77 -5.96 -5.14 10.92
CA LYS A 77 -6.25 -6.33 11.65
C LYS A 77 -7.68 -6.38 12.09
N PHE A 78 -8.31 -7.55 12.01
CA PHE A 78 -9.60 -7.76 12.46
C PHE A 78 -9.56 -8.78 13.51
N SER A 79 -10.62 -9.15 14.11
CA SER A 79 -10.67 -10.17 15.13
C SER A 79 -10.17 -11.47 14.62
N PHE A 80 -10.50 -11.79 13.38
CA PHE A 80 -10.14 -13.08 12.88
C PHE A 80 -9.07 -13.05 11.83
N GLY A 81 -8.36 -12.03 11.66
CA GLY A 81 -7.34 -12.03 10.65
C GLY A 81 -7.12 -10.65 10.12
N PHE A 82 -6.83 -10.54 8.83
CA PHE A 82 -6.55 -9.24 8.26
C PHE A 82 -7.51 -8.91 7.14
N GLU A 83 -7.65 -7.63 6.91
CA GLU A 83 -8.48 -7.16 5.83
C GLU A 83 -7.64 -6.17 5.07
N TYR A 84 -7.80 -6.11 3.77
CA TYR A 84 -7.05 -5.20 2.93
C TYR A 84 -8.00 -4.20 2.30
N CYS A 85 -7.60 -2.94 2.28
CA CYS A 85 -8.45 -1.88 1.76
C CYS A 85 -7.70 -1.08 0.73
N LEU A 86 -8.34 -0.80 -0.39
CA LEU A 86 -7.76 0.05 -1.41
C LEU A 86 -8.43 1.41 -1.26
N GLN A 87 -7.63 2.46 -1.16
CA GLN A 87 -8.13 3.81 -1.05
C GLN A 87 -7.65 4.62 -2.22
N LYS A 88 -8.51 5.51 -2.70
CA LYS A 88 -8.14 6.39 -3.76
C LYS A 88 -8.42 7.77 -3.26
N SER A 89 -7.45 8.66 -3.25
CA SER A 89 -7.58 10.00 -2.74
C SER A 89 -8.20 10.03 -1.35
N ASP A 90 -7.68 9.17 -0.51
CA ASP A 90 -8.11 9.07 0.87
C ASP A 90 -9.51 8.50 1.07
N LYS A 91 -10.13 7.96 0.05
CA LYS A 91 -11.42 7.35 0.22
C LYS A 91 -11.36 5.88 -0.09
N PRO A 92 -11.94 5.04 0.74
CA PRO A 92 -11.91 3.61 0.49
C PRO A 92 -12.76 3.29 -0.71
N ILE A 93 -12.26 2.51 -1.62
CA ILE A 93 -13.03 2.12 -2.78
C ILE A 93 -13.18 0.60 -2.87
N PHE A 94 -12.43 -0.17 -2.15
CA PHE A 94 -12.61 -1.61 -2.20
C PHE A 94 -11.95 -2.27 -1.00
N THR A 95 -12.59 -3.26 -0.43
CA THR A 95 -12.08 -3.96 0.73
C THR A 95 -12.24 -5.45 0.51
N SER A 96 -11.28 -6.23 0.94
CA SER A 96 -11.35 -7.66 0.81
C SER A 96 -10.44 -8.33 1.81
N LYS A 97 -10.67 -9.59 2.07
CA LYS A 97 -9.81 -10.34 2.93
C LYS A 97 -8.64 -10.89 2.15
N PHE A 98 -8.64 -10.75 0.82
CA PHE A 98 -7.58 -11.26 0.00
C PHE A 98 -6.88 -10.13 -0.73
N ILE A 99 -5.58 -10.01 -0.50
CA ILE A 99 -4.85 -8.93 -1.13
C ILE A 99 -4.86 -9.04 -2.64
N SER A 100 -4.92 -10.23 -3.18
CA SER A 100 -4.95 -10.37 -4.62
C SER A 100 -6.18 -9.73 -5.23
N LYS A 101 -7.29 -9.73 -4.50
CA LYS A 101 -8.49 -9.12 -5.03
C LYS A 101 -8.37 -7.62 -5.00
N VAL A 102 -7.70 -7.08 -4.00
CA VAL A 102 -7.52 -5.64 -3.91
C VAL A 102 -6.60 -5.21 -5.06
N LEU A 103 -5.55 -5.96 -5.32
CA LEU A 103 -4.64 -5.59 -6.39
C LEU A 103 -5.32 -5.70 -7.75
N GLY A 104 -6.22 -6.66 -7.89
CA GLY A 104 -6.96 -6.79 -9.13
C GLY A 104 -7.85 -5.60 -9.40
N GLN A 105 -8.31 -4.92 -8.37
CA GLN A 105 -9.15 -3.76 -8.57
C GLN A 105 -8.37 -2.60 -9.15
N ILE A 106 -7.08 -2.55 -8.93
CA ILE A 106 -6.29 -1.47 -9.46
C ILE A 106 -6.35 -1.46 -10.97
N ASP A 107 -6.33 -2.63 -11.58
CA ASP A 107 -6.38 -2.70 -13.02
C ASP A 107 -7.73 -2.29 -13.56
N LYS A 108 -8.75 -2.27 -12.73
CA LYS A 108 -10.06 -1.90 -13.19
C LYS A 108 -10.35 -0.43 -13.05
N ILE A 109 -9.46 0.33 -12.45
CA ILE A 109 -9.68 1.74 -12.32
C ILE A 109 -9.56 2.34 -13.69
N PRO A 110 -10.52 3.11 -14.11
CA PRO A 110 -10.52 3.64 -15.46
C PRO A 110 -9.28 4.42 -15.80
N LYS A 111 -8.82 4.22 -16.99
CA LYS A 111 -7.62 4.86 -17.33
C LYS A 111 -7.70 6.32 -17.45
N LEU A 112 -8.88 6.80 -17.66
CA LEU A 112 -8.96 8.16 -17.84
C LEU A 112 -8.60 8.81 -16.63
N ILE A 113 -8.52 8.13 -15.64
CA ILE A 113 -8.24 8.68 -14.45
C ILE A 113 -6.88 8.91 -14.50
N ALA A 114 -6.30 8.90 -15.53
CA ALA A 114 -4.97 9.19 -15.67
C ALA A 114 -4.73 10.53 -15.13
N PHE A 115 -5.73 11.24 -14.92
CA PHE A 115 -5.47 12.47 -14.38
C PHE A 115 -5.31 12.35 -12.95
N TRP A 116 -5.42 11.23 -12.39
CA TRP A 116 -5.27 11.19 -10.98
C TRP A 116 -3.82 11.32 -10.61
#